data_698b820522f74a2d185ec5f558d958d8
#
_entry.id   698b820522f74a2d185ec5f558d958d8
#
_cell.length_a   1.000
_cell.length_b   1.000
_cell.length_c   1.000
_cell.angle_alpha   90.00
_cell.angle_beta   90.00
_cell.angle_gamma   90.00
#
_symmetry.space_group_name_H-M   'P 1'
#
loop_
_entity.id
_entity.type
_entity.pdbx_description
1 polymer ?
#
loop_
_entity_poly.entity_id
_entity_poly.type
_entity_poly.pdbx_seq_one_letter_code
_entity_poly.pdbx_strand_id
1 'polypeptide(L)'
;MERVYIFDCDRIIGDEEKRTIIENMEGKAEVIFDNSEGYDRDTDIVISTRCVGNRDVAGMEVIIREDIGVGCDYVGTAPYVIYEPEEIDYYYCQKVYARKKGLPAFILETERFIVREESLDDLDELYELYDTLADCEFI
;
A
#
# COMPACT_ATOMS: atom_id res chain seq x y z
N MET A 1 -9.04 4.91 -4.63
CA MET A 1 -9.05 4.75 -3.16
C MET A 1 -9.69 5.97 -2.54
N GLU A 2 -10.69 5.77 -1.73
CA GLU A 2 -11.44 6.87 -1.11
C GLU A 2 -11.20 6.97 0.40
N ARG A 3 -11.15 5.83 1.07
CA ARG A 3 -11.01 5.77 2.52
C ARG A 3 -9.98 4.74 2.95
N VAL A 4 -9.35 5.02 4.08
CA VAL A 4 -8.40 4.12 4.75
C VAL A 4 -8.94 3.81 6.14
N TYR A 5 -9.25 2.55 6.35
CA TYR A 5 -9.72 2.03 7.64
C TYR A 5 -8.54 1.45 8.40
N ILE A 6 -8.32 1.90 9.62
CA ILE A 6 -7.21 1.46 10.46
C ILE A 6 -7.75 0.84 11.74
N PHE A 7 -7.40 -0.41 11.99
CA PHE A 7 -7.74 -1.14 13.19
C PHE A 7 -6.52 -1.32 14.08
N ASP A 8 -6.46 -0.58 15.16
CA ASP A 8 -5.40 -0.66 16.16
C ASP A 8 -5.77 -1.65 17.27
N CYS A 9 -5.70 -2.95 16.96
CA CYS A 9 -6.06 -4.02 17.89
C CYS A 9 -5.14 -4.10 19.11
N ASP A 10 -3.92 -3.61 19.01
CA ASP A 10 -2.88 -3.68 20.04
C ASP A 10 -2.66 -2.36 20.78
N ARG A 11 -3.40 -1.33 20.45
CA ARG A 11 -3.31 0.02 21.02
C ARG A 11 -1.92 0.64 20.95
N ILE A 12 -1.29 0.49 19.79
CA ILE A 12 0.08 0.97 19.54
C ILE A 12 0.12 2.30 18.79
N ILE A 13 -1.01 2.73 18.23
CA ILE A 13 -1.13 4.02 17.52
C ILE A 13 -1.65 5.07 18.50
N GLY A 14 -0.80 5.98 18.94
CA GLY A 14 -1.17 7.08 19.80
C GLY A 14 -1.86 8.22 19.06
N ASP A 15 -2.34 9.23 19.80
CA ASP A 15 -3.04 10.38 19.21
C ASP A 15 -2.17 11.22 18.29
N GLU A 16 -0.88 11.32 18.58
CA GLU A 16 0.09 12.03 17.74
C GLU A 16 0.31 11.31 16.43
N GLU A 17 0.48 10.00 16.47
CA GLU A 17 0.63 9.16 15.29
C GLU A 17 -0.65 9.18 14.42
N LYS A 18 -1.82 9.16 15.03
CA LYS A 18 -3.09 9.32 14.30
C LYS A 18 -3.16 10.64 13.54
N ARG A 19 -2.73 11.73 14.16
CA ARG A 19 -2.66 13.04 13.49
C ARG A 19 -1.70 13.01 12.32
N THR A 20 -0.52 12.44 12.51
CA THR A 20 0.47 12.30 11.45
C THR A 20 -0.07 11.50 10.27
N ILE A 21 -0.75 10.39 10.52
CA ILE A 21 -1.38 9.58 9.47
C ILE A 21 -2.42 10.40 8.69
N ILE A 22 -3.26 11.14 9.39
CA ILE A 22 -4.27 11.99 8.74
C ILE A 22 -3.61 13.07 7.88
N GLU A 23 -2.57 13.72 8.38
CA GLU A 23 -1.81 14.72 7.63
C GLU A 23 -1.13 14.12 6.40
N ASN A 24 -0.58 12.92 6.53
CA ASN A 24 0.07 12.20 5.43
C ASN A 24 -0.89 11.83 4.28
N MET A 25 -2.19 11.83 4.53
CA MET A 25 -3.19 11.62 3.46
C MET A 25 -3.40 12.86 2.59
N GLU A 26 -2.87 14.01 2.99
CA GLU A 26 -2.93 15.27 2.22
C GLU A 26 -4.35 15.68 1.80
N GLY A 27 -5.36 15.31 2.58
CA GLY A 27 -6.76 15.56 2.25
C GLY A 27 -7.32 14.75 1.07
N LYS A 28 -6.55 13.78 0.56
CA LYS A 28 -6.93 12.98 -0.61
C LYS A 28 -7.72 11.72 -0.25
N ALA A 29 -7.65 11.28 0.99
CA ALA A 29 -8.39 10.13 1.51
C ALA A 29 -8.84 10.39 2.94
N GLU A 30 -10.01 9.87 3.28
CA GLU A 30 -10.52 9.88 4.64
C GLU A 30 -9.90 8.74 5.44
N VAL A 31 -9.51 9.00 6.67
CA VAL A 31 -8.97 8.00 7.60
C VAL A 31 -9.99 7.72 8.70
N ILE A 32 -10.32 6.44 8.88
CA ILE A 32 -11.30 5.99 9.88
C ILE A 32 -10.61 4.99 10.80
N PHE A 33 -10.61 5.28 12.10
CA PHE A 33 -9.99 4.43 13.11
C PHE A 33 -11.02 3.58 13.84
N ASP A 34 -10.70 2.29 14.01
CA ASP A 34 -11.43 1.33 14.85
C ASP A 34 -12.94 1.24 14.59
N ASN A 35 -13.35 1.53 13.37
CA ASN A 35 -14.74 1.46 12.94
C ASN A 35 -14.81 0.88 11.52
N SER A 36 -15.68 -0.09 11.31
CA SER A 36 -15.87 -0.76 10.00
C SER A 36 -17.13 -0.28 9.27
N GLU A 37 -17.85 0.68 9.82
CA GLU A 37 -19.07 1.18 9.18
C GLU A 37 -18.78 1.85 7.85
N GLY A 38 -19.56 1.50 6.85
CA GLY A 38 -19.42 2.07 5.51
C GLY A 38 -18.23 1.56 4.70
N TYR A 39 -17.52 0.55 5.19
CA TYR A 39 -16.42 -0.05 4.44
C TYR A 39 -16.88 -0.62 3.11
N ASP A 40 -16.23 -0.21 2.04
CA ASP A 40 -16.44 -0.72 0.69
C ASP A 40 -15.17 -1.41 0.18
N ARG A 41 -15.27 -2.70 -0.04
CA ARG A 41 -14.19 -3.55 -0.53
C ARG A 41 -13.55 -3.06 -1.83
N ASP A 42 -14.33 -2.39 -2.70
CA ASP A 42 -13.86 -1.99 -4.02
C ASP A 42 -13.13 -0.65 -4.03
N THR A 43 -13.41 0.20 -3.06
CA THR A 43 -12.88 1.57 -3.01
C THR A 43 -11.98 1.88 -1.82
N ASP A 44 -12.01 1.03 -0.79
CA ASP A 44 -11.36 1.29 0.48
C ASP A 44 -10.20 0.33 0.77
N ILE A 45 -9.29 0.77 1.62
CA ILE A 45 -8.18 -0.03 2.13
C ILE A 45 -8.34 -0.25 3.63
N VAL A 46 -7.96 -1.43 4.08
CA VAL A 46 -7.91 -1.78 5.50
C VAL A 46 -6.48 -1.99 5.93
N ILE A 47 -6.10 -1.35 7.01
CA ILE A 47 -4.82 -1.52 7.71
C ILE A 47 -5.12 -2.05 9.09
N SER A 48 -4.42 -3.08 9.53
CA SER A 48 -4.65 -3.67 10.84
C SER A 48 -3.33 -4.04 11.52
N THR A 49 -3.27 -3.88 12.82
CA THR A 49 -2.14 -4.31 13.65
C THR A 49 -2.10 -5.81 13.88
N ARG A 50 -3.19 -6.52 13.55
CA ARG A 50 -3.29 -7.97 13.60
C ARG A 50 -3.91 -8.52 12.33
N CYS A 51 -3.52 -9.74 11.97
CA CYS A 51 -4.18 -10.47 10.90
C CYS A 51 -5.67 -10.65 11.20
N VAL A 52 -6.52 -10.10 10.37
CA VAL A 52 -7.98 -10.20 10.55
C VAL A 52 -8.49 -11.59 10.17
N GLY A 53 -7.61 -12.48 9.71
CA GLY A 53 -7.97 -13.87 9.38
C GLY A 53 -8.90 -14.03 8.19
N ASN A 54 -9.41 -12.94 7.65
CA ASN A 54 -10.30 -12.95 6.49
C ASN A 54 -9.55 -12.43 5.26
N ARG A 55 -9.13 -13.34 4.40
CA ARG A 55 -8.42 -13.03 3.14
C ARG A 55 -9.22 -12.15 2.18
N ASP A 56 -10.52 -12.01 2.40
CA ASP A 56 -11.39 -11.16 1.59
C ASP A 56 -11.29 -9.68 1.97
N VAL A 57 -10.76 -9.39 3.15
CA VAL A 57 -10.38 -8.04 3.52
C VAL A 57 -8.99 -7.84 2.92
N ALA A 58 -8.85 -6.97 1.96
CA ALA A 58 -7.55 -6.56 1.47
C ALA A 58 -6.90 -5.74 2.58
N GLY A 59 -6.47 -6.46 3.61
CA GLY A 59 -5.79 -5.91 4.75
C GLY A 59 -4.34 -5.72 4.40
N MET A 60 -3.87 -4.56 4.69
CA MET A 60 -2.47 -4.32 4.93
C MET A 60 -2.25 -4.56 6.41
N GLU A 61 -1.44 -5.54 6.74
CA GLU A 61 -1.08 -5.76 8.12
C GLU A 61 0.05 -4.82 8.49
N VAL A 62 -0.23 -3.97 9.44
CA VAL A 62 0.78 -3.13 10.05
C VAL A 62 1.39 -3.90 11.20
N ILE A 63 2.58 -4.42 10.98
CA ILE A 63 3.40 -4.93 12.08
C ILE A 63 4.27 -3.76 12.54
N ILE A 64 3.93 -3.24 13.69
CA ILE A 64 4.53 -2.02 14.20
C ILE A 64 5.64 -2.29 15.19
N ARG A 65 6.34 -3.43 15.15
CA ARG A 65 7.44 -3.64 16.11
C ARG A 65 8.52 -4.57 15.60
N GLU A 66 9.75 -4.15 15.78
CA GLU A 66 10.94 -5.01 15.71
C GLU A 66 10.91 -6.19 16.68
N ASP A 67 10.09 -6.10 17.75
CA ASP A 67 9.98 -7.11 18.81
C ASP A 67 8.85 -8.12 18.63
N ILE A 68 8.08 -8.03 17.57
CA ILE A 68 7.22 -9.15 17.15
C ILE A 68 8.16 -10.23 16.64
N GLY A 69 8.59 -11.05 17.58
CA GLY A 69 9.71 -11.95 17.42
C GLY A 69 9.54 -12.93 16.29
N VAL A 70 10.67 -13.36 15.83
CA VAL A 70 10.88 -14.59 15.05
C VAL A 70 9.93 -15.68 15.55
N GLY A 71 8.85 -15.97 14.80
CA GLY A 71 7.84 -16.94 15.21
C GLY A 71 6.40 -16.40 15.24
N CYS A 72 6.19 -15.13 14.90
CA CYS A 72 4.85 -14.63 14.66
C CYS A 72 4.39 -15.12 13.27
N ASP A 73 3.45 -16.05 13.25
CA ASP A 73 2.87 -16.61 12.02
C ASP A 73 2.22 -15.54 11.12
N TYR A 74 2.07 -14.36 11.64
CA TYR A 74 1.50 -13.20 10.95
C TYR A 74 2.38 -12.68 9.81
N VAL A 75 3.69 -12.68 9.99
CA VAL A 75 4.62 -12.07 9.03
C VAL A 75 4.64 -12.84 7.71
N GLY A 76 4.40 -14.15 7.75
CA GLY A 76 4.41 -14.99 6.55
C GLY A 76 3.15 -14.92 5.69
N THR A 77 2.07 -14.32 6.19
CA THR A 77 0.77 -14.28 5.50
C THR A 77 0.35 -12.88 5.07
N ALA A 78 0.94 -11.84 5.64
CA ALA A 78 0.64 -10.47 5.28
C ALA A 78 1.33 -10.09 3.97
N PRO A 79 0.60 -9.67 2.93
CA PRO A 79 1.21 -9.27 1.67
C PRO A 79 1.97 -7.94 1.78
N TYR A 80 1.64 -7.12 2.79
CA TYR A 80 2.25 -5.82 3.03
C TYR A 80 2.48 -5.61 4.52
N VAL A 81 3.67 -5.15 4.85
CA VAL A 81 4.11 -4.93 6.23
C VAL A 81 4.78 -3.57 6.32
N ILE A 82 4.43 -2.79 7.32
CA ILE A 82 5.14 -1.58 7.71
C ILE A 82 5.53 -1.66 9.17
N TYR A 83 6.59 -0.97 9.56
CA TYR A 83 7.15 -1.07 10.91
C TYR A 83 6.66 0.03 11.84
N GLU A 84 6.38 1.22 11.30
CA GLU A 84 5.97 2.38 12.07
C GLU A 84 4.68 2.99 11.52
N PRO A 85 3.75 3.43 12.38
CA PRO A 85 2.48 4.03 11.94
C PRO A 85 2.66 5.25 11.03
N GLU A 86 3.71 6.03 11.24
CA GLU A 86 4.01 7.23 10.46
C GLU A 86 4.38 6.94 9.01
N GLU A 87 4.71 5.69 8.68
CA GLU A 87 4.93 5.26 7.31
C GLU A 87 3.64 5.18 6.49
N ILE A 88 2.49 5.23 7.14
CA ILE A 88 1.18 5.25 6.47
C ILE A 88 0.96 6.63 5.85
N ASP A 89 1.04 6.68 4.53
CA ASP A 89 0.76 7.88 3.75
C ASP A 89 -0.15 7.57 2.54
N TYR A 90 -0.59 8.61 1.86
CA TYR A 90 -1.48 8.46 0.70
C TYR A 90 -0.83 7.63 -0.41
N TYR A 91 0.42 7.87 -0.73
CA TYR A 91 1.11 7.20 -1.83
C TYR A 91 1.31 5.71 -1.56
N TYR A 92 1.64 5.36 -0.33
CA TYR A 92 1.75 3.96 0.07
C TYR A 92 0.40 3.24 -0.02
N CYS A 93 -0.66 3.85 0.50
CA CYS A 93 -2.01 3.30 0.42
C CYS A 93 -2.50 3.18 -1.03
N GLN A 94 -2.22 4.17 -1.85
CA GLN A 94 -2.56 4.15 -3.27
C GLN A 94 -1.81 3.05 -4.02
N LYS A 95 -0.56 2.80 -3.68
CA LYS A 95 0.23 1.70 -4.24
C LYS A 95 -0.37 0.34 -3.88
N VAL A 96 -0.76 0.13 -2.64
CA VAL A 96 -1.43 -1.10 -2.20
C VAL A 96 -2.76 -1.28 -2.92
N TYR A 97 -3.53 -0.22 -3.02
CA TYR A 97 -4.81 -0.22 -3.76
C TYR A 97 -4.62 -0.58 -5.23
N ALA A 98 -3.67 0.05 -5.90
CA ALA A 98 -3.37 -0.23 -7.31
C ALA A 98 -2.96 -1.70 -7.52
N ARG A 99 -2.11 -2.24 -6.67
CA ARG A 99 -1.71 -3.65 -6.73
C ARG A 99 -2.87 -4.61 -6.52
N LYS A 100 -3.75 -4.30 -5.58
CA LYS A 100 -4.97 -5.08 -5.34
C LYS A 100 -5.88 -5.09 -6.57
N LYS A 101 -5.99 -3.98 -7.27
CA LYS A 101 -6.81 -3.84 -8.49
C LYS A 101 -6.12 -4.33 -9.77
N GLY A 102 -4.87 -4.75 -9.68
CA GLY A 102 -4.08 -5.11 -10.85
C GLY A 102 -3.71 -3.92 -11.74
N LEU A 103 -3.72 -2.72 -11.18
CA LEU A 103 -3.33 -1.49 -11.85
C LEU A 103 -1.84 -1.20 -11.63
N PRO A 104 -1.15 -0.57 -12.60
CA PRO A 104 0.23 -0.15 -12.40
C PRO A 104 0.30 0.91 -11.29
N ALA A 105 1.14 0.66 -10.28
CA ALA A 105 1.29 1.59 -9.18
C ALA A 105 2.05 2.84 -9.63
N PHE A 106 1.50 3.98 -9.26
CA PHE A 106 2.14 5.26 -9.45
C PHE A 106 3.35 5.39 -8.52
N ILE A 107 4.47 5.86 -9.05
CA ILE A 107 5.71 6.06 -8.29
C ILE A 107 5.93 7.54 -8.03
N LEU A 108 5.99 8.35 -9.09
CA LEU A 108 6.13 9.80 -8.97
C LEU A 108 5.72 10.51 -10.26
N GLU A 109 5.47 11.80 -10.15
CA GLU A 109 5.20 12.68 -11.27
C GLU A 109 6.16 13.86 -11.26
N THR A 110 6.67 14.20 -12.44
CA THR A 110 7.45 15.41 -12.70
C THR A 110 6.69 16.30 -13.67
N GLU A 111 7.22 17.48 -13.98
CA GLU A 111 6.60 18.38 -14.99
C GLU A 111 6.43 17.73 -16.37
N ARG A 112 7.23 16.73 -16.68
CA ARG A 112 7.26 16.10 -18.02
C ARG A 112 6.90 14.64 -18.05
N PHE A 113 7.04 13.94 -16.91
CA PHE A 113 6.94 12.49 -16.87
C PHE A 113 6.10 12.00 -15.67
N ILE A 114 5.36 10.93 -15.93
CA ILE A 114 4.78 10.10 -14.90
C ILE A 114 5.60 8.81 -14.82
N VAL A 115 6.15 8.52 -13.66
CA VAL A 115 6.83 7.26 -13.39
C VAL A 115 5.86 6.33 -12.66
N ARG A 116 5.64 5.16 -13.23
CA ARG A 116 4.74 4.14 -12.72
C ARG A 116 5.33 2.74 -12.90
N GLU A 117 4.77 1.76 -12.24
CA GLU A 117 5.10 0.35 -12.48
C GLU A 117 4.68 -0.08 -13.89
N GLU A 118 5.35 -1.07 -14.43
CA GLU A 118 4.98 -1.70 -15.69
C GLU A 118 3.66 -2.49 -15.54
N SER A 119 2.92 -2.57 -16.64
CA SER A 119 1.72 -3.37 -16.75
C SER A 119 1.77 -4.27 -17.98
N LEU A 120 0.84 -5.20 -18.10
CA LEU A 120 0.73 -6.07 -19.27
C LEU A 120 0.46 -5.27 -20.57
N ASP A 121 -0.16 -4.10 -20.46
CA ASP A 121 -0.42 -3.22 -21.59
C ASP A 121 0.87 -2.61 -22.18
N ASP A 122 1.94 -2.61 -21.42
CA ASP A 122 3.24 -2.10 -21.84
C ASP A 122 4.09 -3.15 -22.61
N LEU A 123 3.62 -4.38 -22.67
CA LEU A 123 4.40 -5.54 -23.12
C LEU A 123 4.96 -5.36 -24.54
N ASP A 124 4.15 -4.90 -25.49
CA ASP A 124 4.56 -4.74 -26.88
C ASP A 124 5.65 -3.66 -27.01
N GLU A 125 5.49 -2.55 -26.30
CA GLU A 125 6.49 -1.47 -26.29
C GLU A 125 7.80 -1.91 -25.64
N LEU A 126 7.71 -2.74 -24.58
CA LEU A 126 8.88 -3.32 -23.93
C LEU A 126 9.65 -4.27 -24.87
N TYR A 127 8.95 -5.11 -25.63
CA TYR A 127 9.59 -5.97 -26.64
C TYR A 127 10.30 -5.17 -27.72
N GLU A 128 9.70 -4.11 -28.24
CA GLU A 128 10.34 -3.21 -29.19
C GLU A 128 11.60 -2.57 -28.61
N LEU A 129 11.53 -2.13 -27.36
CA LEU A 129 12.68 -1.56 -26.66
C LEU A 129 13.82 -2.57 -26.51
N TYR A 130 13.53 -3.79 -26.07
CA TYR A 130 14.53 -4.84 -25.92
C TYR A 130 15.15 -5.25 -27.24
N ASP A 131 14.37 -5.34 -28.32
CA ASP A 131 14.90 -5.60 -29.66
C ASP A 131 15.85 -4.49 -30.12
N THR A 132 15.50 -3.24 -29.87
CA THR A 132 16.35 -2.09 -30.16
C THR A 132 17.66 -2.13 -29.34
N LEU A 133 17.58 -2.48 -28.08
CA LEU A 133 18.73 -2.60 -27.18
C LEU A 133 19.63 -3.76 -27.55
N ALA A 134 19.08 -4.87 -28.05
CA ALA A 134 19.83 -6.03 -28.49
C ALA A 134 20.72 -5.70 -29.73
N ASP A 135 20.31 -4.73 -30.53
CA ASP A 135 21.11 -4.23 -31.68
C ASP A 135 22.20 -3.21 -31.27
N CYS A 136 22.22 -2.80 -29.97
CA CYS A 136 23.24 -1.88 -29.47
C CYS A 136 24.49 -2.64 -29.00
N GLU A 137 25.69 -2.14 -29.39
CA GLU A 137 26.99 -2.72 -29.00
C GLU A 137 27.29 -2.62 -27.49
N PHE A 138 26.46 -1.92 -26.72
CA PHE A 138 26.63 -1.68 -25.28
C PHE A 138 25.91 -2.69 -24.36
N ILE A 139 25.31 -3.70 -24.95
CA ILE A 139 24.58 -4.73 -24.20
C ILE A 139 25.22 -6.12 -24.34
#